data_f8f81439364693d9a08718050fdde44f
#
_entry.id   f8f81439364693d9a08718050fdde44f
#
_cell.length_a   1.000
_cell.length_b   1.000
_cell.length_c   1.000
_cell.angle_alpha   90.00
_cell.angle_beta   90.00
_cell.angle_gamma   90.00
#
_symmetry.space_group_name_H-M   'P 1'
#
loop_
_entity.id
_entity.type
_entity.pdbx_description
1 polymer ?
#
loop_
_entity_poly.entity_id
_entity_poly.type
_entity_poly.pdbx_seq_one_letter_code
_entity_poly.pdbx_strand_id
1 'polypeptide(L)'
;MKMGTKLGLGFLIVSLSVAIFPTSFVLAGEEQRAPPQARTSGTLGQAVMRSISRIQELMTPEDPDDEPDLVAAKLELDELRERRFERMNDFEKSTLLNFYTNYYLTLEDYQGAIRSFEEILTIEDLREDTRLRTLRSLGQLYAAEEEWRSSIVNYVAWRDFSFDEDDLVFRGLSYAHYQLEEFTEALPYWVSYMEFILAEGEPLDRDDYAYLNGLYFTIEDFNKALDLTKTMIVLFDDPTDWMNLSAVYASVDDEERRVRSLNVAYLKDYFDDETRYMNLGQSMAGVDIPASGSKIIADGMDKEFVEENLDNFETYTQMYLLASMWEDALEPAERTAELDETGDGYDTVGYIHYVMTNYEDAAEAFQMAIDKGELNDKGDTLMFLARSLLELDDFEGALSAAREASDLNDEDSRNGAESYITFINNTKARFDILAERRQDAIDFYETYPPLD
;
A
#
# COMPACT_ATOMS: atom_id res chain seq x y z
N MET A 1 -8.33 -45.26 -42.22
CA MET A 1 -9.72 -44.86 -41.82
C MET A 1 -9.60 -43.85 -40.69
N LYS A 2 -9.81 -42.57 -41.05
CA LYS A 2 -9.68 -41.42 -40.17
C LYS A 2 -10.96 -41.25 -39.34
N MET A 3 -10.84 -41.14 -38.05
CA MET A 3 -11.91 -40.59 -37.22
C MET A 3 -11.29 -39.49 -36.33
N GLY A 4 -11.54 -38.26 -36.69
CA GLY A 4 -11.16 -37.11 -35.92
C GLY A 4 -12.25 -36.81 -34.89
N THR A 5 -11.84 -36.73 -33.65
CA THR A 5 -12.69 -36.24 -32.55
C THR A 5 -12.40 -34.73 -32.34
N LYS A 6 -13.39 -33.93 -32.71
CA LYS A 6 -13.41 -32.49 -32.37
C LYS A 6 -13.76 -32.36 -30.88
N LEU A 7 -12.82 -31.91 -30.06
CA LEU A 7 -13.13 -31.37 -28.74
C LEU A 7 -13.75 -29.99 -28.92
N GLY A 8 -15.03 -29.92 -28.62
CA GLY A 8 -15.74 -28.64 -28.48
C GLY A 8 -15.32 -27.97 -27.17
N LEU A 9 -14.70 -26.79 -27.28
CA LEU A 9 -14.50 -25.87 -26.17
C LEU A 9 -15.88 -25.32 -25.79
N GLY A 10 -16.48 -25.91 -24.75
CA GLY A 10 -17.65 -25.33 -24.09
C GLY A 10 -17.23 -24.10 -23.31
N PHE A 11 -17.58 -22.92 -23.78
CA PHE A 11 -17.56 -21.70 -22.97
C PHE A 11 -18.53 -21.89 -21.80
N LEU A 12 -17.98 -22.11 -20.61
CA LEU A 12 -18.72 -22.02 -19.36
C LEU A 12 -18.90 -20.52 -19.08
N ILE A 13 -20.03 -19.94 -19.49
CA ILE A 13 -20.47 -18.64 -19.00
C ILE A 13 -20.85 -18.87 -17.53
N VAL A 14 -19.90 -18.59 -16.64
CA VAL A 14 -20.20 -18.40 -15.23
C VAL A 14 -20.94 -17.07 -15.13
N SER A 15 -22.26 -17.15 -15.13
CA SER A 15 -23.10 -16.03 -14.71
C SER A 15 -22.82 -15.79 -13.22
N LEU A 16 -21.85 -14.92 -12.95
CA LEU A 16 -21.64 -14.38 -11.62
C LEU A 16 -22.87 -13.51 -11.32
N SER A 17 -23.84 -14.09 -10.64
CA SER A 17 -24.92 -13.32 -10.03
C SER A 17 -24.27 -12.52 -8.90
N VAL A 18 -23.85 -11.29 -9.21
CA VAL A 18 -23.58 -10.29 -8.20
C VAL A 18 -24.88 -10.15 -7.44
N ALA A 19 -24.95 -10.70 -6.24
CA ALA A 19 -26.05 -10.47 -5.32
C ALA A 19 -25.95 -9.02 -4.86
N ILE A 20 -26.44 -8.10 -5.69
CA ILE A 20 -26.77 -6.75 -5.29
C ILE A 20 -27.90 -6.90 -4.28
N PHE A 21 -27.55 -6.84 -3.00
CA PHE A 21 -28.55 -6.73 -1.95
C PHE A 21 -29.32 -5.43 -2.20
N PRO A 22 -30.63 -5.48 -2.41
CA PRO A 22 -31.43 -4.27 -2.47
C PRO A 22 -31.56 -3.76 -1.04
N THR A 23 -30.62 -2.97 -0.57
CA THR A 23 -30.91 -2.00 0.47
C THR A 23 -31.77 -0.95 -0.20
N SER A 24 -33.07 -1.17 -0.19
CA SER A 24 -34.04 -0.16 -0.54
C SER A 24 -33.86 1.02 0.44
N PHE A 25 -32.96 1.94 0.08
CA PHE A 25 -33.09 3.29 0.57
C PHE A 25 -34.40 3.81 -0.03
N VAL A 26 -35.44 3.85 0.78
CA VAL A 26 -36.65 4.57 0.48
C VAL A 26 -36.25 6.04 0.36
N LEU A 27 -35.92 6.46 -0.85
CA LEU A 27 -35.95 7.87 -1.21
C LEU A 27 -37.36 8.36 -0.98
N ALA A 28 -37.51 9.27 -0.05
CA ALA A 28 -38.78 9.91 0.28
C ALA A 28 -39.34 10.53 -0.99
N GLY A 29 -40.55 10.04 -1.40
CA GLY A 29 -41.53 10.71 -2.23
C GLY A 29 -41.02 11.21 -3.58
N GLU A 30 -41.10 10.37 -4.63
CA GLU A 30 -41.26 10.86 -5.98
C GLU A 30 -42.57 11.65 -6.11
N GLU A 31 -42.53 12.96 -5.86
CA GLU A 31 -43.52 13.83 -6.46
C GLU A 31 -43.26 13.80 -7.97
N GLN A 32 -44.15 13.17 -8.73
CA GLN A 32 -44.17 13.23 -10.19
C GLN A 32 -44.26 14.70 -10.64
N ARG A 33 -43.09 15.31 -10.89
CA ARG A 33 -43.04 16.62 -11.55
C ARG A 33 -43.60 16.48 -12.94
N ALA A 34 -44.42 17.45 -13.36
CA ALA A 34 -44.94 17.52 -14.73
C ALA A 34 -43.73 17.65 -15.70
N PRO A 35 -43.79 16.97 -16.87
CA PRO A 35 -42.71 17.06 -17.86
C PRO A 35 -42.50 18.53 -18.29
N PRO A 36 -41.22 18.91 -18.64
CA PRO A 36 -40.88 20.27 -19.02
C PRO A 36 -41.80 20.80 -20.11
N GLN A 37 -42.43 21.94 -19.87
CA GLN A 37 -43.18 22.60 -20.92
C GLN A 37 -42.20 23.17 -21.95
N ALA A 38 -42.36 22.78 -23.23
CA ALA A 38 -41.60 23.35 -24.33
C ALA A 38 -41.89 24.86 -24.41
N ARG A 39 -41.08 25.66 -23.74
CA ARG A 39 -41.16 27.13 -23.81
C ARG A 39 -40.65 27.59 -25.17
N THR A 40 -41.35 28.57 -25.75
CA THR A 40 -41.03 29.14 -27.05
C THR A 40 -39.56 29.55 -27.16
N SER A 41 -38.92 29.12 -28.26
CA SER A 41 -37.57 29.53 -28.60
C SER A 41 -37.47 31.04 -28.62
N GLY A 42 -36.69 31.64 -27.72
CA GLY A 42 -36.40 33.07 -27.75
C GLY A 42 -35.71 33.42 -29.07
N THR A 43 -36.04 34.60 -29.60
CA THR A 43 -35.40 35.10 -30.83
C THR A 43 -34.52 36.28 -30.49
N LEU A 44 -33.32 36.32 -31.10
CA LEU A 44 -32.48 37.50 -31.04
C LEU A 44 -33.04 38.61 -31.93
N GLY A 45 -33.21 39.80 -31.37
CA GLY A 45 -33.51 40.98 -32.15
C GLY A 45 -32.36 41.33 -33.11
N GLN A 46 -32.67 41.90 -34.27
CA GLN A 46 -31.68 42.16 -35.32
C GLN A 46 -30.42 42.92 -34.86
N ALA A 47 -30.58 43.84 -33.90
CA ALA A 47 -29.46 44.63 -33.39
C ALA A 47 -28.55 43.79 -32.47
N VAL A 48 -29.13 42.97 -31.58
CA VAL A 48 -28.38 42.05 -30.70
C VAL A 48 -27.70 40.97 -31.54
N MET A 49 -28.41 40.40 -32.53
CA MET A 49 -27.82 39.40 -33.42
C MET A 49 -26.56 39.91 -34.14
N ARG A 50 -26.58 41.19 -34.65
CA ARG A 50 -25.39 41.73 -35.31
C ARG A 50 -24.17 41.88 -34.39
N SER A 51 -24.40 42.39 -33.17
CA SER A 51 -23.32 42.48 -32.18
C SER A 51 -22.79 41.13 -31.75
N ILE A 52 -23.71 40.16 -31.51
CA ILE A 52 -23.32 38.78 -31.17
C ILE A 52 -22.51 38.13 -32.29
N SER A 53 -22.94 38.26 -33.57
CA SER A 53 -22.15 37.72 -34.71
C SER A 53 -20.75 38.33 -34.80
N ARG A 54 -20.66 39.64 -34.55
CA ARG A 54 -19.36 40.33 -34.53
C ARG A 54 -18.46 39.89 -33.36
N ILE A 55 -19.04 39.71 -32.17
CA ILE A 55 -18.33 39.19 -31.01
C ILE A 55 -17.82 37.79 -31.30
N GLN A 56 -18.66 36.92 -31.90
CA GLN A 56 -18.27 35.57 -32.28
C GLN A 56 -17.10 35.55 -33.28
N GLU A 57 -17.14 36.41 -34.33
CA GLU A 57 -16.06 36.54 -35.30
C GLU A 57 -14.75 37.02 -34.65
N LEU A 58 -14.81 37.94 -33.70
CA LEU A 58 -13.66 38.40 -32.94
C LEU A 58 -13.07 37.36 -32.00
N MET A 59 -13.93 36.52 -31.40
CA MET A 59 -13.49 35.43 -30.48
C MET A 59 -13.06 34.15 -31.23
N THR A 60 -13.67 33.90 -32.39
CA THR A 60 -13.41 32.70 -33.19
C THR A 60 -13.48 33.08 -34.65
N PRO A 61 -12.38 33.62 -35.25
CA PRO A 61 -12.30 33.98 -36.65
C PRO A 61 -12.63 32.80 -37.56
N GLU A 62 -13.26 33.10 -38.73
CA GLU A 62 -13.56 32.07 -39.72
C GLU A 62 -12.28 31.54 -40.42
N ASP A 63 -11.27 32.39 -40.57
CA ASP A 63 -9.96 31.99 -41.09
C ASP A 63 -9.13 31.41 -39.96
N PRO A 64 -8.67 30.15 -40.06
CA PRO A 64 -7.83 29.51 -39.01
C PRO A 64 -6.48 30.18 -38.83
N ASP A 65 -6.01 30.98 -39.81
CA ASP A 65 -4.75 31.72 -39.77
C ASP A 65 -4.88 33.08 -39.02
N ASP A 66 -6.09 33.51 -38.72
CA ASP A 66 -6.36 34.74 -37.96
C ASP A 66 -6.37 34.45 -36.45
N GLU A 67 -5.69 35.28 -35.68
CA GLU A 67 -5.72 35.20 -34.19
C GLU A 67 -6.97 35.86 -33.61
N PRO A 68 -7.60 35.34 -32.55
CA PRO A 68 -8.73 35.94 -31.87
C PRO A 68 -8.36 37.34 -31.30
N ASP A 69 -9.20 38.36 -31.61
CA ASP A 69 -9.06 39.69 -31.00
C ASP A 69 -9.95 39.77 -29.74
N LEU A 70 -9.44 39.22 -28.63
CA LEU A 70 -10.17 39.19 -27.35
C LEU A 70 -10.36 40.60 -26.76
N VAL A 71 -9.50 41.55 -27.10
CA VAL A 71 -9.63 42.93 -26.64
C VAL A 71 -10.82 43.63 -27.32
N ALA A 72 -10.92 43.51 -28.63
CA ALA A 72 -12.05 44.04 -29.37
C ALA A 72 -13.37 43.31 -29.01
N ALA A 73 -13.31 41.97 -28.80
CA ALA A 73 -14.46 41.20 -28.36
C ALA A 73 -14.99 41.68 -27.00
N LYS A 74 -14.12 41.96 -26.03
CA LYS A 74 -14.53 42.47 -24.72
C LYS A 74 -15.15 43.87 -24.82
N LEU A 75 -14.61 44.74 -25.66
CA LEU A 75 -15.17 46.07 -25.87
C LEU A 75 -16.60 45.98 -26.46
N GLU A 76 -16.83 45.14 -27.47
CA GLU A 76 -18.13 44.94 -28.07
C GLU A 76 -19.15 44.27 -27.10
N LEU A 77 -18.69 43.33 -26.26
CA LEU A 77 -19.48 42.77 -25.18
C LEU A 77 -19.92 43.83 -24.18
N ASP A 78 -19.01 44.66 -23.70
CA ASP A 78 -19.32 45.71 -22.73
C ASP A 78 -20.22 46.77 -23.32
N GLU A 79 -20.00 47.20 -24.57
CA GLU A 79 -20.83 48.16 -25.26
C GLU A 79 -22.27 47.64 -25.46
N LEU A 80 -22.40 46.36 -25.85
CA LEU A 80 -23.72 45.73 -26.00
C LEU A 80 -24.43 45.62 -24.65
N ARG A 81 -23.72 45.27 -23.57
CA ARG A 81 -24.26 45.23 -22.22
C ARG A 81 -24.75 46.58 -21.75
N GLU A 82 -23.90 47.63 -21.80
CA GLU A 82 -24.21 48.98 -21.30
C GLU A 82 -25.41 49.57 -22.03
N ARG A 83 -25.49 49.38 -23.36
CA ARG A 83 -26.52 50.04 -24.16
C ARG A 83 -27.85 49.33 -24.18
N ARG A 84 -27.89 47.98 -23.95
CA ARG A 84 -29.10 47.21 -24.27
C ARG A 84 -29.54 46.20 -23.21
N PHE A 85 -28.71 45.84 -22.24
CA PHE A 85 -28.97 44.73 -21.30
C PHE A 85 -30.36 44.82 -20.63
N GLU A 86 -30.69 46.01 -20.12
CA GLU A 86 -31.99 46.27 -19.46
C GLU A 86 -33.21 46.12 -20.38
N ARG A 87 -33.01 46.19 -21.69
CA ARG A 87 -34.09 46.08 -22.68
C ARG A 87 -34.09 44.74 -23.39
N MET A 88 -33.16 43.88 -23.09
CA MET A 88 -33.08 42.54 -23.64
C MET A 88 -34.15 41.64 -23.03
N ASN A 89 -34.69 40.73 -23.86
CA ASN A 89 -35.45 39.62 -23.33
C ASN A 89 -34.52 38.58 -22.67
N ASP A 90 -35.07 37.64 -21.91
CA ASP A 90 -34.32 36.68 -21.12
C ASP A 90 -33.42 35.77 -21.97
N PHE A 91 -33.83 35.46 -23.21
CA PHE A 91 -32.98 34.71 -24.13
C PHE A 91 -31.78 35.53 -24.62
N GLU A 92 -31.99 36.83 -24.92
CA GLU A 92 -30.88 37.73 -25.30
C GLU A 92 -29.91 37.95 -24.17
N LYS A 93 -30.41 38.12 -22.93
CA LYS A 93 -29.57 38.25 -21.72
C LYS A 93 -28.73 37.00 -21.51
N SER A 94 -29.34 35.83 -21.50
CA SER A 94 -28.61 34.57 -21.32
C SER A 94 -27.59 34.32 -22.43
N THR A 95 -27.90 34.69 -23.67
CA THR A 95 -26.98 34.59 -24.79
C THR A 95 -25.77 35.49 -24.60
N LEU A 96 -25.95 36.77 -24.25
CA LEU A 96 -24.85 37.71 -23.99
C LEU A 96 -23.98 37.23 -22.87
N LEU A 97 -24.55 36.78 -21.75
CA LEU A 97 -23.80 36.29 -20.58
C LEU A 97 -23.03 35.00 -20.91
N ASN A 98 -23.55 34.10 -21.75
CA ASN A 98 -22.81 32.96 -22.26
C ASN A 98 -21.55 33.39 -23.07
N PHE A 99 -21.63 34.49 -23.84
CA PHE A 99 -20.47 35.03 -24.53
C PHE A 99 -19.43 35.60 -23.55
N TYR A 100 -19.87 36.25 -22.46
CA TYR A 100 -18.95 36.63 -21.37
C TYR A 100 -18.30 35.41 -20.71
N THR A 101 -19.08 34.37 -20.46
CA THR A 101 -18.52 33.14 -19.90
C THR A 101 -17.47 32.55 -20.84
N ASN A 102 -17.74 32.41 -22.12
CA ASN A 102 -16.79 31.90 -23.10
C ASN A 102 -15.51 32.79 -23.17
N TYR A 103 -15.70 34.13 -23.14
CA TYR A 103 -14.59 35.07 -23.10
C TYR A 103 -13.67 34.81 -21.88
N TYR A 104 -14.25 34.69 -20.67
CA TYR A 104 -13.49 34.45 -19.45
C TYR A 104 -12.85 33.07 -19.45
N LEU A 105 -13.52 32.04 -19.96
CA LEU A 105 -12.95 30.69 -20.09
C LEU A 105 -11.77 30.67 -21.06
N THR A 106 -11.83 31.41 -22.17
CA THR A 106 -10.71 31.53 -23.12
C THR A 106 -9.49 32.20 -22.45
N LEU A 107 -9.68 33.05 -21.46
CA LEU A 107 -8.63 33.69 -20.68
C LEU A 107 -8.23 32.90 -19.43
N GLU A 108 -8.82 31.73 -19.19
CA GLU A 108 -8.67 30.96 -17.95
C GLU A 108 -9.07 31.76 -16.68
N ASP A 109 -9.88 32.84 -16.84
CA ASP A 109 -10.47 33.58 -15.72
C ASP A 109 -11.72 32.86 -15.22
N TYR A 110 -11.51 31.78 -14.44
CA TYR A 110 -12.60 30.96 -13.91
C TYR A 110 -13.52 31.78 -13.00
N GLN A 111 -13.02 32.71 -12.24
CA GLN A 111 -13.82 33.60 -11.40
C GLN A 111 -14.73 34.53 -12.24
N GLY A 112 -14.24 35.02 -13.39
CA GLY A 112 -15.04 35.78 -14.35
C GLY A 112 -16.15 34.93 -14.97
N ALA A 113 -15.83 33.69 -15.33
CA ALA A 113 -16.80 32.71 -15.85
C ALA A 113 -17.88 32.37 -14.81
N ILE A 114 -17.48 32.11 -13.55
CA ILE A 114 -18.40 31.84 -12.43
C ILE A 114 -19.40 33.00 -12.27
N ARG A 115 -18.91 34.24 -12.15
CA ARG A 115 -19.79 35.42 -12.02
C ARG A 115 -20.79 35.51 -13.17
N SER A 116 -20.37 35.20 -14.40
CA SER A 116 -21.24 35.22 -15.55
C SER A 116 -22.33 34.14 -15.51
N PHE A 117 -21.97 32.94 -15.10
CA PHE A 117 -22.90 31.85 -14.90
C PHE A 117 -23.88 32.10 -13.74
N GLU A 118 -23.41 32.66 -12.62
CA GLU A 118 -24.30 33.04 -11.53
C GLU A 118 -25.32 34.07 -11.97
N GLU A 119 -24.91 35.07 -12.77
CA GLU A 119 -25.82 36.06 -13.33
C GLU A 119 -26.86 35.43 -14.28
N ILE A 120 -26.49 34.42 -15.08
CA ILE A 120 -27.43 33.66 -15.89
C ILE A 120 -28.52 33.04 -15.02
N LEU A 121 -28.17 32.47 -13.87
CA LEU A 121 -29.15 31.85 -12.97
C LEU A 121 -30.15 32.82 -12.35
N THR A 122 -29.84 34.13 -12.36
CA THR A 122 -30.77 35.17 -11.86
C THR A 122 -31.88 35.53 -12.87
N ILE A 123 -31.78 35.05 -14.12
CA ILE A 123 -32.79 35.32 -15.16
C ILE A 123 -34.09 34.57 -14.84
N GLU A 124 -35.20 35.29 -14.78
CA GLU A 124 -36.48 34.81 -14.29
C GLU A 124 -37.05 33.68 -15.18
N ASP A 125 -37.15 33.93 -16.50
CA ASP A 125 -37.64 32.95 -17.48
C ASP A 125 -36.53 32.22 -18.22
N LEU A 126 -35.49 31.79 -17.46
CA LEU A 126 -34.38 31.02 -17.98
C LEU A 126 -34.86 29.64 -18.48
N ARG A 127 -34.42 29.25 -19.68
CA ARG A 127 -34.71 27.94 -20.26
C ARG A 127 -34.14 26.83 -19.39
N GLU A 128 -34.87 25.73 -19.24
CA GLU A 128 -34.49 24.59 -18.40
C GLU A 128 -33.16 23.96 -18.82
N ASP A 129 -32.93 23.79 -20.13
CA ASP A 129 -31.69 23.27 -20.67
C ASP A 129 -30.48 24.19 -20.39
N THR A 130 -30.72 25.50 -20.41
CA THR A 130 -29.69 26.49 -20.06
C THR A 130 -29.41 26.48 -18.57
N ARG A 131 -30.43 26.38 -17.72
CA ARG A 131 -30.31 26.27 -16.28
C ARG A 131 -29.51 25.05 -15.89
N LEU A 132 -29.84 23.86 -16.40
CA LEU A 132 -29.12 22.61 -16.14
C LEU A 132 -27.65 22.70 -16.55
N ARG A 133 -27.39 23.17 -17.78
CA ARG A 133 -26.02 23.35 -18.26
C ARG A 133 -25.22 24.30 -17.37
N THR A 134 -25.84 25.43 -16.99
CA THR A 134 -25.19 26.43 -16.11
C THR A 134 -24.88 25.88 -14.74
N LEU A 135 -25.83 25.18 -14.10
CA LEU A 135 -25.60 24.55 -12.79
C LEU A 135 -24.48 23.50 -12.85
N ARG A 136 -24.46 22.64 -13.87
CA ARG A 136 -23.41 21.66 -14.07
C ARG A 136 -22.06 22.32 -14.28
N SER A 137 -21.98 23.35 -15.13
CA SER A 137 -20.73 24.08 -15.36
C SER A 137 -20.24 24.83 -14.12
N LEU A 138 -21.13 25.41 -13.32
CA LEU A 138 -20.77 26.02 -12.04
C LEU A 138 -20.21 24.98 -11.07
N GLY A 139 -20.82 23.79 -10.99
CA GLY A 139 -20.30 22.69 -10.18
C GLY A 139 -18.85 22.36 -10.56
N GLN A 140 -18.55 22.27 -11.86
CA GLN A 140 -17.20 22.00 -12.36
C GLN A 140 -16.22 23.14 -12.08
N LEU A 141 -16.62 24.38 -12.34
CA LEU A 141 -15.74 25.55 -12.12
C LEU A 141 -15.42 25.77 -10.66
N TYR A 142 -16.39 25.63 -9.78
CA TYR A 142 -16.16 25.72 -8.35
C TYR A 142 -15.25 24.57 -7.86
N ALA A 143 -15.36 23.36 -8.43
CA ALA A 143 -14.41 22.28 -8.12
C ALA A 143 -13.00 22.59 -8.62
N ALA A 144 -12.84 23.22 -9.78
CA ALA A 144 -11.54 23.65 -10.31
C ALA A 144 -10.88 24.76 -9.46
N GLU A 145 -11.71 25.60 -8.83
CA GLU A 145 -11.25 26.65 -7.88
C GLU A 145 -11.14 26.12 -6.43
N GLU A 146 -11.27 24.82 -6.22
CA GLU A 146 -11.26 24.17 -4.90
C GLU A 146 -12.35 24.66 -3.93
N GLU A 147 -13.38 25.31 -4.46
CA GLU A 147 -14.55 25.75 -3.71
C GLU A 147 -15.59 24.61 -3.58
N TRP A 148 -15.19 23.53 -2.89
CA TRP A 148 -15.93 22.26 -2.83
C TRP A 148 -17.37 22.40 -2.38
N ARG A 149 -17.65 23.24 -1.37
CA ARG A 149 -19.04 23.49 -0.90
C ARG A 149 -19.90 24.12 -1.97
N SER A 150 -19.39 25.11 -2.70
CA SER A 150 -20.07 25.76 -3.80
C SER A 150 -20.31 24.77 -4.95
N SER A 151 -19.35 23.92 -5.24
CA SER A 151 -19.47 22.84 -6.22
C SER A 151 -20.62 21.90 -5.86
N ILE A 152 -20.70 21.40 -4.62
CA ILE A 152 -21.77 20.52 -4.14
C ILE A 152 -23.14 21.20 -4.28
N VAL A 153 -23.25 22.46 -3.85
CA VAL A 153 -24.54 23.21 -3.94
C VAL A 153 -25.05 23.25 -5.37
N ASN A 154 -24.19 23.50 -6.34
CA ASN A 154 -24.59 23.58 -7.74
C ASN A 154 -24.93 22.20 -8.34
N TYR A 155 -24.16 21.15 -8.03
CA TYR A 155 -24.49 19.81 -8.49
C TYR A 155 -25.78 19.26 -7.85
N VAL A 156 -26.02 19.53 -6.55
CA VAL A 156 -27.28 19.17 -5.90
C VAL A 156 -28.45 19.92 -6.51
N ALA A 157 -28.30 21.23 -6.77
CA ALA A 157 -29.31 22.03 -7.44
C ALA A 157 -29.59 21.49 -8.87
N TRP A 158 -28.60 21.02 -9.58
CA TRP A 158 -28.74 20.34 -10.87
C TRP A 158 -29.60 19.08 -10.72
N ARG A 159 -29.29 18.19 -9.77
CA ARG A 159 -30.02 16.94 -9.52
C ARG A 159 -31.49 17.20 -9.12
N ASP A 160 -31.71 18.21 -8.28
CA ASP A 160 -33.06 18.57 -7.84
C ASP A 160 -33.92 19.08 -8.98
N PHE A 161 -33.28 19.61 -10.02
CA PHE A 161 -33.99 20.18 -11.18
C PHE A 161 -34.02 19.24 -12.39
N SER A 162 -33.02 18.34 -12.54
CA SER A 162 -32.94 17.39 -13.65
C SER A 162 -33.83 16.17 -13.43
N PHE A 163 -34.34 15.61 -14.55
CA PHE A 163 -34.97 14.28 -14.57
C PHE A 163 -34.00 13.20 -15.04
N ASP A 164 -32.85 13.61 -15.54
CA ASP A 164 -31.81 12.71 -16.06
C ASP A 164 -30.72 12.48 -15.03
N GLU A 165 -30.05 11.35 -15.14
CA GLU A 165 -28.80 11.06 -14.42
C GLU A 165 -27.62 11.52 -15.28
N ASP A 166 -26.52 11.87 -14.63
CA ASP A 166 -25.31 12.37 -15.31
C ASP A 166 -24.07 11.89 -14.54
N ASP A 167 -23.21 11.14 -15.22
CA ASP A 167 -22.00 10.55 -14.66
C ASP A 167 -21.05 11.60 -14.07
N LEU A 168 -20.92 12.73 -14.76
CA LEU A 168 -20.03 13.83 -14.33
C LEU A 168 -20.56 14.52 -13.06
N VAL A 169 -21.88 14.62 -12.89
CA VAL A 169 -22.48 15.15 -11.66
C VAL A 169 -22.27 14.19 -10.49
N PHE A 170 -22.45 12.89 -10.68
CA PHE A 170 -22.19 11.90 -9.65
C PHE A 170 -20.72 11.88 -9.23
N ARG A 171 -19.81 11.85 -10.20
CA ARG A 171 -18.36 11.92 -9.93
C ARG A 171 -17.99 13.21 -9.23
N GLY A 172 -18.50 14.33 -9.70
CA GLY A 172 -18.23 15.65 -9.13
C GLY A 172 -18.69 15.77 -7.68
N LEU A 173 -19.89 15.25 -7.36
CA LEU A 173 -20.39 15.21 -5.98
C LEU A 173 -19.52 14.31 -5.09
N SER A 174 -19.23 13.11 -5.55
CA SER A 174 -18.37 12.19 -4.77
C SER A 174 -17.00 12.81 -4.50
N TYR A 175 -16.37 13.38 -5.53
CA TYR A 175 -15.06 13.99 -5.41
C TYR A 175 -15.05 15.21 -4.49
N ALA A 176 -16.06 16.10 -4.60
CA ALA A 176 -16.16 17.28 -3.75
C ALA A 176 -16.38 16.92 -2.27
N HIS A 177 -17.19 15.90 -1.98
CA HIS A 177 -17.33 15.38 -0.62
C HIS A 177 -16.03 14.73 -0.12
N TYR A 178 -15.32 13.99 -0.98
CA TYR A 178 -14.03 13.38 -0.65
C TYR A 178 -13.00 14.45 -0.24
N GLN A 179 -12.90 15.55 -0.99
CA GLN A 179 -11.98 16.66 -0.69
C GLN A 179 -12.31 17.38 0.62
N LEU A 180 -13.55 17.28 1.08
CA LEU A 180 -14.00 17.78 2.38
C LEU A 180 -13.88 16.75 3.50
N GLU A 181 -13.28 15.59 3.23
CA GLU A 181 -13.19 14.45 4.16
C GLU A 181 -14.57 13.90 4.60
N GLU A 182 -15.61 14.16 3.81
CA GLU A 182 -16.97 13.67 4.00
C GLU A 182 -17.16 12.33 3.26
N PHE A 183 -16.39 11.33 3.65
CA PHE A 183 -16.28 10.06 2.92
C PHE A 183 -17.58 9.26 2.90
N THR A 184 -18.37 9.34 3.98
CA THR A 184 -19.67 8.69 4.06
C THR A 184 -20.68 9.29 3.07
N GLU A 185 -20.60 10.58 2.85
CA GLU A 185 -21.41 11.32 1.89
C GLU A 185 -20.93 11.12 0.45
N ALA A 186 -19.61 10.96 0.24
CA ALA A 186 -19.01 10.69 -1.06
C ALA A 186 -19.44 9.34 -1.64
N LEU A 187 -19.52 8.32 -0.77
CA LEU A 187 -19.75 6.91 -1.14
C LEU A 187 -21.02 6.69 -2.00
N PRO A 188 -22.22 7.13 -1.64
CA PRO A 188 -23.42 6.87 -2.42
C PRO A 188 -23.36 7.49 -3.83
N TYR A 189 -22.69 8.62 -3.98
CA TYR A 189 -22.53 9.25 -5.29
C TYR A 189 -21.61 8.46 -6.21
N TRP A 190 -20.52 7.89 -5.66
CA TRP A 190 -19.65 7.05 -6.47
C TRP A 190 -20.32 5.74 -6.86
N VAL A 191 -21.10 5.14 -5.97
CA VAL A 191 -21.90 3.96 -6.28
C VAL A 191 -22.91 4.27 -7.41
N SER A 192 -23.61 5.42 -7.32
CA SER A 192 -24.52 5.86 -8.38
C SER A 192 -23.82 6.08 -9.73
N TYR A 193 -22.60 6.65 -9.71
CA TYR A 193 -21.76 6.77 -10.90
C TYR A 193 -21.48 5.39 -11.54
N MET A 194 -21.00 4.43 -10.74
CA MET A 194 -20.68 3.10 -11.25
C MET A 194 -21.92 2.36 -11.78
N GLU A 195 -23.06 2.48 -11.09
CA GLU A 195 -24.33 1.90 -11.53
C GLU A 195 -24.81 2.52 -12.86
N PHE A 196 -24.65 3.83 -13.02
CA PHE A 196 -24.99 4.54 -14.26
C PHE A 196 -24.14 4.04 -15.44
N ILE A 197 -22.80 3.97 -15.30
CA ILE A 197 -21.89 3.49 -16.36
C ILE A 197 -22.24 2.05 -16.77
N LEU A 198 -22.49 1.17 -15.79
CA LEU A 198 -22.88 -0.22 -16.06
C LEU A 198 -24.25 -0.32 -16.75
N ALA A 199 -25.20 0.58 -16.43
CA ALA A 199 -26.52 0.60 -17.08
C ALA A 199 -26.42 1.04 -18.54
N GLU A 200 -25.49 1.92 -18.89
CA GLU A 200 -25.18 2.30 -20.27
C GLU A 200 -24.46 1.18 -21.05
N GLY A 201 -24.02 0.10 -20.37
CA GLY A 201 -23.32 -1.04 -20.97
C GLY A 201 -21.83 -0.81 -21.16
N GLU A 202 -21.29 0.22 -20.54
CA GLU A 202 -19.86 0.52 -20.55
C GLU A 202 -19.14 -0.22 -19.41
N PRO A 203 -17.91 -0.71 -19.65
CA PRO A 203 -17.12 -1.35 -18.61
C PRO A 203 -16.54 -0.30 -17.65
N LEU A 204 -16.50 -0.65 -16.37
CA LEU A 204 -15.74 0.11 -15.37
C LEU A 204 -14.26 -0.27 -15.46
N ASP A 205 -13.42 0.71 -15.29
CA ASP A 205 -11.97 0.48 -15.22
C ASP A 205 -11.49 0.17 -13.78
N ARG A 206 -10.21 -0.16 -13.63
CA ARG A 206 -9.63 -0.49 -12.33
C ARG A 206 -9.69 0.69 -11.35
N ASP A 207 -9.52 1.91 -11.84
CA ASP A 207 -9.47 3.11 -11.01
C ASP A 207 -10.85 3.41 -10.40
N ASP A 208 -11.93 3.08 -11.10
CA ASP A 208 -13.30 3.19 -10.57
C ASP A 208 -13.49 2.29 -9.33
N TYR A 209 -13.02 1.05 -9.42
CA TYR A 209 -13.04 0.11 -8.29
C TYR A 209 -12.07 0.52 -7.19
N ALA A 210 -10.88 1.01 -7.54
CA ALA A 210 -9.88 1.43 -6.58
C ALA A 210 -10.35 2.62 -5.73
N TYR A 211 -11.01 3.60 -6.35
CA TYR A 211 -11.59 4.73 -5.62
C TYR A 211 -12.69 4.27 -4.65
N LEU A 212 -13.61 3.40 -5.09
CA LEU A 212 -14.64 2.83 -4.22
C LEU A 212 -14.02 2.04 -3.05
N ASN A 213 -12.98 1.27 -3.34
CA ASN A 213 -12.26 0.51 -2.31
C ASN A 213 -11.60 1.41 -1.28
N GLY A 214 -10.98 2.50 -1.74
CA GLY A 214 -10.42 3.54 -0.87
C GLY A 214 -11.47 4.16 0.05
N LEU A 215 -12.67 4.47 -0.47
CA LEU A 215 -13.77 4.96 0.34
C LEU A 215 -14.18 3.95 1.42
N TYR A 216 -14.39 2.67 1.06
CA TYR A 216 -14.73 1.63 2.04
C TYR A 216 -13.67 1.46 3.11
N PHE A 217 -12.39 1.51 2.72
CA PHE A 217 -11.27 1.41 3.65
C PHE A 217 -11.24 2.61 4.62
N THR A 218 -11.43 3.83 4.10
CA THR A 218 -11.40 5.07 4.89
C THR A 218 -12.56 5.16 5.91
N ILE A 219 -13.75 4.66 5.53
CA ILE A 219 -14.88 4.59 6.48
C ILE A 219 -14.89 3.32 7.35
N GLU A 220 -13.80 2.54 7.30
CA GLU A 220 -13.61 1.30 8.06
C GLU A 220 -14.64 0.19 7.76
N ASP A 221 -15.28 0.22 6.58
CA ASP A 221 -16.11 -0.90 6.10
C ASP A 221 -15.21 -1.97 5.46
N PHE A 222 -14.35 -2.57 6.29
CA PHE A 222 -13.35 -3.54 5.84
C PHE A 222 -13.95 -4.79 5.20
N ASN A 223 -15.17 -5.15 5.54
CA ASN A 223 -15.85 -6.28 4.89
C ASN A 223 -16.11 -6.00 3.42
N LYS A 224 -16.63 -4.81 3.09
CA LYS A 224 -16.85 -4.41 1.71
C LYS A 224 -15.54 -4.15 0.97
N ALA A 225 -14.56 -3.52 1.63
CA ALA A 225 -13.22 -3.35 1.08
C ALA A 225 -12.61 -4.71 0.70
N LEU A 226 -12.73 -5.72 1.58
CA LEU A 226 -12.22 -7.07 1.34
C LEU A 226 -12.88 -7.75 0.13
N ASP A 227 -14.20 -7.69 0.03
CA ASP A 227 -14.94 -8.32 -1.08
C ASP A 227 -14.64 -7.61 -2.40
N LEU A 228 -14.53 -6.28 -2.36
CA LEU A 228 -14.19 -5.48 -3.54
C LEU A 228 -12.75 -5.73 -4.01
N THR A 229 -11.77 -5.75 -3.09
CA THR A 229 -10.37 -6.07 -3.43
C THR A 229 -10.24 -7.45 -4.06
N LYS A 230 -10.95 -8.47 -3.54
CA LYS A 230 -10.98 -9.80 -4.17
C LYS A 230 -11.57 -9.76 -5.58
N THR A 231 -12.60 -8.94 -5.79
CA THR A 231 -13.20 -8.74 -7.11
C THR A 231 -12.20 -8.09 -8.07
N MET A 232 -11.48 -7.05 -7.60
CA MET A 232 -10.42 -6.38 -8.38
C MET A 232 -9.32 -7.35 -8.81
N ILE A 233 -8.85 -8.21 -7.89
CA ILE A 233 -7.86 -9.25 -8.20
C ILE A 233 -8.36 -10.21 -9.29
N VAL A 234 -9.64 -10.60 -9.25
CA VAL A 234 -10.20 -11.50 -10.27
C VAL A 234 -10.33 -10.80 -11.63
N LEU A 235 -10.64 -9.51 -11.64
CA LEU A 235 -10.87 -8.74 -12.87
C LEU A 235 -9.55 -8.27 -13.50
N PHE A 236 -8.61 -7.80 -12.70
CA PHE A 236 -7.44 -7.05 -13.18
C PHE A 236 -6.12 -7.75 -12.88
N ASP A 237 -6.04 -8.55 -11.81
CA ASP A 237 -4.82 -9.23 -11.33
C ASP A 237 -3.61 -8.28 -11.21
N ASP A 238 -3.85 -7.08 -10.70
CA ASP A 238 -2.83 -6.04 -10.53
C ASP A 238 -2.01 -6.28 -9.26
N PRO A 239 -0.67 -6.09 -9.29
CA PRO A 239 0.19 -6.23 -8.10
C PRO A 239 -0.29 -5.42 -6.90
N THR A 240 -0.78 -4.19 -7.12
CA THR A 240 -1.26 -3.29 -6.06
C THR A 240 -2.47 -3.87 -5.34
N ASP A 241 -3.34 -4.59 -6.04
CA ASP A 241 -4.55 -5.16 -5.44
C ASP A 241 -4.22 -6.30 -4.49
N TRP A 242 -3.15 -7.06 -4.75
CA TRP A 242 -2.63 -8.06 -3.82
C TRP A 242 -2.05 -7.44 -2.55
N MET A 243 -1.34 -6.30 -2.68
CA MET A 243 -0.86 -5.53 -1.52
C MET A 243 -2.04 -4.96 -0.71
N ASN A 244 -3.04 -4.40 -1.38
CA ASN A 244 -4.26 -3.90 -0.75
C ASN A 244 -5.02 -5.03 -0.04
N LEU A 245 -5.11 -6.24 -0.63
CA LEU A 245 -5.72 -7.40 0.02
C LEU A 245 -5.02 -7.73 1.34
N SER A 246 -3.70 -7.71 1.34
CA SER A 246 -2.90 -7.92 2.55
C SER A 246 -3.19 -6.83 3.60
N ALA A 247 -3.24 -5.56 3.20
CA ALA A 247 -3.53 -4.44 4.09
C ALA A 247 -4.94 -4.55 4.71
N VAL A 248 -5.95 -4.95 3.92
CA VAL A 248 -7.31 -5.15 4.44
C VAL A 248 -7.36 -6.31 5.44
N TYR A 249 -6.64 -7.42 5.18
CA TYR A 249 -6.55 -8.51 6.15
C TYR A 249 -5.87 -8.09 7.45
N ALA A 250 -4.83 -7.23 7.37
CA ALA A 250 -4.20 -6.65 8.56
C ALA A 250 -5.20 -5.81 9.38
N SER A 251 -6.07 -5.03 8.72
CA SER A 251 -7.07 -4.20 9.38
C SER A 251 -8.19 -4.99 10.09
N VAL A 252 -8.34 -6.28 9.78
CA VAL A 252 -9.30 -7.18 10.43
C VAL A 252 -8.61 -8.23 11.31
N ASP A 253 -7.33 -8.02 11.66
CA ASP A 253 -6.51 -8.92 12.50
C ASP A 253 -6.41 -10.36 11.96
N ASP A 254 -6.52 -10.56 10.65
CA ASP A 254 -6.38 -11.89 10.00
C ASP A 254 -4.97 -12.06 9.44
N GLU A 255 -4.02 -12.28 10.34
CA GLU A 255 -2.61 -12.40 10.01
C GLU A 255 -2.31 -13.56 9.06
N GLU A 256 -2.97 -14.69 9.22
CA GLU A 256 -2.75 -15.85 8.36
C GLU A 256 -3.10 -15.57 6.90
N ARG A 257 -4.25 -14.91 6.64
CA ARG A 257 -4.64 -14.53 5.28
C ARG A 257 -3.83 -13.36 4.75
N ARG A 258 -3.39 -12.46 5.61
CA ARG A 258 -2.47 -11.38 5.26
C ARG A 258 -1.19 -11.96 4.66
N VAL A 259 -0.51 -12.84 5.38
CA VAL A 259 0.73 -13.48 4.94
C VAL A 259 0.52 -14.31 3.68
N ARG A 260 -0.59 -15.06 3.61
CA ARG A 260 -0.93 -15.83 2.40
C ARG A 260 -1.11 -14.94 1.16
N SER A 261 -1.74 -13.78 1.32
CA SER A 261 -1.92 -12.82 0.21
C SER A 261 -0.59 -12.30 -0.31
N LEU A 262 0.31 -11.91 0.59
CA LEU A 262 1.69 -11.50 0.25
C LEU A 262 2.47 -12.64 -0.41
N ASN A 263 2.33 -13.86 0.11
CA ASN A 263 3.03 -15.02 -0.48
C ASN A 263 2.53 -15.33 -1.90
N VAL A 264 1.25 -15.14 -2.20
CA VAL A 264 0.75 -15.28 -3.57
C VAL A 264 1.32 -14.20 -4.47
N ALA A 265 1.40 -12.95 -4.00
CA ALA A 265 2.02 -11.87 -4.75
C ALA A 265 3.51 -12.14 -5.03
N TYR A 266 4.26 -12.65 -4.04
CA TYR A 266 5.64 -13.11 -4.22
C TYR A 266 5.76 -14.21 -5.29
N LEU A 267 4.92 -15.24 -5.21
CA LEU A 267 4.92 -16.36 -6.18
C LEU A 267 4.53 -15.93 -7.61
N LYS A 268 3.88 -14.79 -7.76
CA LYS A 268 3.57 -14.16 -9.05
C LYS A 268 4.67 -13.21 -9.53
N ASP A 269 5.78 -13.11 -8.80
CA ASP A 269 6.90 -12.23 -9.10
C ASP A 269 6.50 -10.73 -9.12
N TYR A 270 5.60 -10.35 -8.20
CA TYR A 270 5.10 -8.97 -8.06
C TYR A 270 5.91 -8.12 -7.06
N PHE A 271 6.95 -8.69 -6.46
CA PHE A 271 7.83 -7.97 -5.56
C PHE A 271 8.96 -7.32 -6.35
N ASP A 272 9.17 -6.03 -6.13
CA ASP A 272 10.15 -5.19 -6.84
C ASP A 272 10.91 -4.24 -5.90
N ASP A 273 10.79 -4.45 -4.57
CA ASP A 273 11.49 -3.67 -3.55
C ASP A 273 11.82 -4.50 -2.30
N GLU A 274 12.82 -4.03 -1.55
CA GLU A 274 13.29 -4.64 -0.30
C GLU A 274 12.18 -4.81 0.73
N THR A 275 11.35 -3.78 0.90
CA THR A 275 10.31 -3.75 1.94
C THR A 275 9.37 -4.94 1.83
N ARG A 276 8.98 -5.31 0.61
CA ARG A 276 8.06 -6.43 0.37
C ARG A 276 8.69 -7.77 0.70
N TYR A 277 9.95 -7.99 0.27
CA TYR A 277 10.69 -9.22 0.59
C TYR A 277 10.90 -9.37 2.10
N MET A 278 11.39 -8.32 2.76
CA MET A 278 11.65 -8.33 4.19
C MET A 278 10.36 -8.47 5.01
N ASN A 279 9.30 -7.74 4.64
CA ASN A 279 7.99 -7.85 5.31
C ASN A 279 7.43 -9.28 5.23
N LEU A 280 7.43 -9.89 4.04
CA LEU A 280 6.94 -11.26 3.90
C LEU A 280 7.85 -12.24 4.64
N GLY A 281 9.17 -12.11 4.51
CA GLY A 281 10.14 -12.96 5.19
C GLY A 281 9.94 -12.97 6.70
N GLN A 282 9.86 -11.80 7.32
CA GLN A 282 9.61 -11.65 8.76
C GLN A 282 8.21 -12.14 9.17
N SER A 283 7.19 -11.85 8.34
CA SER A 283 5.81 -12.28 8.63
C SER A 283 5.63 -13.79 8.61
N MET A 284 6.46 -14.52 7.85
CA MET A 284 6.45 -15.99 7.85
C MET A 284 6.81 -16.56 9.23
N ALA A 285 7.67 -15.90 10.00
CA ALA A 285 7.96 -16.30 11.38
C ALA A 285 6.74 -16.11 12.30
N GLY A 286 5.96 -15.06 12.09
CA GLY A 286 4.73 -14.79 12.85
C GLY A 286 3.62 -15.83 12.64
N VAL A 287 3.69 -16.61 11.56
CA VAL A 287 2.77 -17.72 11.26
C VAL A 287 3.44 -19.09 11.36
N ASP A 288 4.50 -19.21 12.16
CA ASP A 288 5.21 -20.43 12.51
C ASP A 288 5.92 -21.14 11.32
N ILE A 289 6.31 -20.43 10.28
CA ILE A 289 7.05 -20.96 9.13
C ILE A 289 8.32 -20.17 8.79
N PRO A 290 9.22 -19.93 9.76
CA PRO A 290 10.39 -19.09 9.58
C PRO A 290 11.35 -19.59 8.48
N ALA A 291 11.44 -20.91 8.27
CA ALA A 291 12.22 -21.50 7.18
C ALA A 291 11.78 -21.07 5.77
N SER A 292 10.52 -20.68 5.59
CA SER A 292 10.08 -20.09 4.33
C SER A 292 10.44 -18.62 4.24
N GLY A 293 10.45 -17.93 5.38
CA GLY A 293 10.89 -16.54 5.50
C GLY A 293 12.35 -16.35 5.09
N SER A 294 13.25 -17.22 5.58
CA SER A 294 14.68 -17.19 5.20
C SER A 294 14.87 -17.33 3.68
N LYS A 295 14.15 -18.25 3.03
CA LYS A 295 14.25 -18.44 1.57
C LYS A 295 13.75 -17.23 0.77
N ILE A 296 12.74 -16.52 1.27
CA ILE A 296 12.22 -15.31 0.62
C ILE A 296 13.24 -14.18 0.72
N ILE A 297 13.88 -14.00 1.89
CA ILE A 297 14.94 -13.01 2.09
C ILE A 297 16.14 -13.33 1.17
N ALA A 298 16.58 -14.59 1.13
CA ALA A 298 17.66 -15.03 0.24
C ALA A 298 17.34 -14.77 -1.24
N ASP A 299 16.13 -15.11 -1.70
CA ASP A 299 15.71 -14.83 -3.09
C ASP A 299 15.70 -13.33 -3.40
N GLY A 300 15.33 -12.49 -2.41
CA GLY A 300 15.41 -11.04 -2.53
C GLY A 300 16.84 -10.51 -2.65
N MET A 301 17.81 -11.10 -1.92
CA MET A 301 19.23 -10.80 -2.04
C MET A 301 19.77 -11.27 -3.38
N ASP A 302 19.48 -12.49 -3.81
CA ASP A 302 19.91 -13.06 -5.09
C ASP A 302 19.40 -12.23 -6.29
N LYS A 303 18.22 -11.62 -6.16
CA LYS A 303 17.63 -10.73 -7.17
C LYS A 303 18.08 -9.26 -7.06
N GLU A 304 18.95 -8.95 -6.09
CA GLU A 304 19.44 -7.59 -5.83
C GLU A 304 18.35 -6.59 -5.40
N PHE A 305 17.20 -7.07 -4.90
CA PHE A 305 16.16 -6.24 -4.30
C PHE A 305 16.39 -5.99 -2.81
N VAL A 306 17.01 -6.94 -2.12
CA VAL A 306 17.36 -6.83 -0.69
C VAL A 306 18.85 -6.54 -0.59
N GLU A 307 19.19 -5.45 0.11
CA GLU A 307 20.57 -5.01 0.27
C GLU A 307 21.34 -5.95 1.22
N GLU A 308 22.58 -6.30 0.86
CA GLU A 308 23.50 -7.04 1.71
C GLU A 308 24.12 -6.14 2.79
N ASN A 309 23.34 -5.85 3.83
CA ASN A 309 23.76 -5.05 4.98
C ASN A 309 23.58 -5.81 6.29
N LEU A 310 24.07 -5.24 7.40
CA LEU A 310 24.03 -5.85 8.72
C LEU A 310 22.60 -6.25 9.14
N ASP A 311 21.66 -5.31 9.10
CA ASP A 311 20.28 -5.50 9.58
C ASP A 311 19.56 -6.63 8.83
N ASN A 312 19.80 -6.73 7.51
CA ASN A 312 19.17 -7.73 6.65
C ASN A 312 19.80 -9.12 6.88
N PHE A 313 21.14 -9.22 7.07
CA PHE A 313 21.79 -10.48 7.43
C PHE A 313 21.42 -10.94 8.84
N GLU A 314 21.29 -10.04 9.81
CA GLU A 314 20.78 -10.38 11.14
C GLU A 314 19.37 -10.98 11.06
N THR A 315 18.46 -10.32 10.31
CA THR A 315 17.11 -10.82 10.10
C THR A 315 17.13 -12.20 9.42
N TYR A 316 17.95 -12.37 8.40
CA TYR A 316 18.08 -13.63 7.65
C TYR A 316 18.60 -14.75 8.56
N THR A 317 19.64 -14.49 9.34
CA THR A 317 20.18 -15.41 10.35
C THR A 317 19.10 -15.79 11.36
N GLN A 318 18.38 -14.80 11.90
CA GLN A 318 17.33 -15.01 12.88
C GLN A 318 16.22 -15.94 12.35
N MET A 319 15.83 -15.83 11.07
CA MET A 319 14.84 -16.73 10.47
C MET A 319 15.30 -18.19 10.50
N TYR A 320 16.58 -18.46 10.20
CA TYR A 320 17.13 -19.81 10.29
C TYR A 320 17.24 -20.31 11.73
N LEU A 321 17.62 -19.45 12.66
CA LEU A 321 17.67 -19.81 14.08
C LEU A 321 16.29 -20.17 14.62
N LEU A 322 15.26 -19.40 14.30
CA LEU A 322 13.87 -19.70 14.66
C LEU A 322 13.38 -21.02 14.04
N ALA A 323 13.87 -21.37 12.86
CA ALA A 323 13.60 -22.64 12.20
C ALA A 323 14.43 -23.81 12.76
N SER A 324 15.38 -23.56 13.67
CA SER A 324 16.39 -24.53 14.14
C SER A 324 17.22 -25.15 12.99
N MET A 325 17.44 -24.39 11.92
CA MET A 325 18.24 -24.77 10.76
C MET A 325 19.67 -24.27 10.91
N TRP A 326 20.41 -24.89 11.85
CA TRP A 326 21.70 -24.39 12.32
C TRP A 326 22.76 -24.36 11.22
N GLU A 327 22.84 -25.37 10.35
CA GLU A 327 23.79 -25.45 9.25
C GLU A 327 23.54 -24.32 8.23
N ASP A 328 22.27 -24.06 7.91
CA ASP A 328 21.90 -23.01 6.95
C ASP A 328 22.05 -21.59 7.54
N ALA A 329 22.07 -21.48 8.88
CA ALA A 329 22.27 -20.21 9.59
C ALA A 329 23.74 -19.73 9.58
N LEU A 330 24.72 -20.61 9.34
CA LEU A 330 26.14 -20.27 9.47
C LEU A 330 26.56 -19.18 8.47
N GLU A 331 26.28 -19.36 7.18
CA GLU A 331 26.69 -18.41 6.15
C GLU A 331 26.18 -16.98 6.43
N PRO A 332 24.86 -16.74 6.65
CA PRO A 332 24.39 -15.40 6.98
C PRO A 332 24.90 -14.88 8.33
N ALA A 333 25.12 -15.76 9.33
CA ALA A 333 25.70 -15.36 10.62
C ALA A 333 27.17 -14.92 10.49
N GLU A 334 27.97 -15.60 9.68
CA GLU A 334 29.34 -15.19 9.37
C GLU A 334 29.38 -13.84 8.64
N ARG A 335 28.45 -13.61 7.71
CA ARG A 335 28.31 -12.31 7.05
C ARG A 335 27.88 -11.21 8.03
N THR A 336 26.97 -11.52 8.96
CA THR A 336 26.62 -10.62 10.06
C THR A 336 27.87 -10.28 10.88
N ALA A 337 28.64 -11.27 11.29
CA ALA A 337 29.87 -11.09 12.12
C ALA A 337 30.97 -10.28 11.42
N GLU A 338 31.05 -10.36 10.08
CA GLU A 338 32.00 -9.55 9.29
C GLU A 338 31.59 -8.08 9.25
N LEU A 339 30.27 -7.79 9.14
CA LEU A 339 29.69 -6.45 8.99
C LEU A 339 29.49 -5.74 10.34
N ASP A 340 29.19 -6.50 11.38
CA ASP A 340 28.97 -5.98 12.72
C ASP A 340 30.28 -5.35 13.29
N GLU A 341 30.19 -4.15 13.85
CA GLU A 341 31.32 -3.48 14.50
C GLU A 341 31.58 -4.04 15.89
N THR A 342 30.59 -4.71 16.49
CA THR A 342 30.64 -5.33 17.83
C THR A 342 31.04 -6.81 17.76
N GLY A 343 31.17 -7.46 18.91
CA GLY A 343 31.43 -8.90 19.01
C GLY A 343 30.18 -9.78 18.87
N ASP A 344 28.97 -9.22 18.88
CA ASP A 344 27.72 -9.97 18.97
C ASP A 344 27.49 -10.90 17.76
N GLY A 345 27.93 -10.47 16.55
CA GLY A 345 27.88 -11.33 15.38
C GLY A 345 28.70 -12.62 15.54
N TYR A 346 29.91 -12.51 16.06
CA TYR A 346 30.75 -13.70 16.36
C TYR A 346 30.21 -14.53 17.52
N ASP A 347 29.55 -13.92 18.51
CA ASP A 347 28.86 -14.64 19.57
C ASP A 347 27.75 -15.53 19.00
N THR A 348 27.00 -15.01 18.05
CA THR A 348 25.97 -15.77 17.32
C THR A 348 26.57 -16.94 16.54
N VAL A 349 27.67 -16.74 15.81
CA VAL A 349 28.41 -17.82 15.12
C VAL A 349 28.86 -18.88 16.11
N GLY A 350 29.44 -18.46 17.22
CA GLY A 350 29.87 -19.36 18.29
C GLY A 350 28.71 -20.19 18.87
N TYR A 351 27.58 -19.56 19.10
CA TYR A 351 26.38 -20.24 19.59
C TYR A 351 25.88 -21.30 18.59
N ILE A 352 25.86 -21.00 17.29
CA ILE A 352 25.47 -21.94 16.24
C ILE A 352 26.38 -23.14 16.25
N HIS A 353 27.71 -22.96 16.25
CA HIS A 353 28.68 -24.04 16.33
C HIS A 353 28.55 -24.86 17.62
N TYR A 354 28.31 -24.20 18.76
CA TYR A 354 28.07 -24.87 20.04
C TYR A 354 26.86 -25.80 19.98
N VAL A 355 25.72 -25.33 19.44
CA VAL A 355 24.52 -26.18 19.31
C VAL A 355 24.75 -27.35 18.35
N MET A 356 25.55 -27.15 17.30
CA MET A 356 25.98 -28.21 16.38
C MET A 356 27.06 -29.15 16.95
N THR A 357 27.49 -28.92 18.18
CA THR A 357 28.58 -29.68 18.87
C THR A 357 29.95 -29.54 18.21
N ASN A 358 30.14 -28.51 17.40
CA ASN A 358 31.43 -28.14 16.80
C ASN A 358 32.21 -27.26 17.78
N TYR A 359 32.69 -27.85 18.91
CA TYR A 359 33.20 -27.09 20.04
C TYR A 359 34.50 -26.36 19.76
N GLU A 360 35.33 -26.82 18.82
CA GLU A 360 36.56 -26.14 18.40
C GLU A 360 36.20 -24.82 17.71
N ASP A 361 35.31 -24.86 16.70
CA ASP A 361 34.87 -23.66 15.97
C ASP A 361 34.06 -22.72 16.87
N ALA A 362 33.27 -23.29 17.80
CA ALA A 362 32.54 -22.52 18.79
C ALA A 362 33.49 -21.72 19.71
N ALA A 363 34.52 -22.37 20.25
CA ALA A 363 35.49 -21.71 21.12
C ALA A 363 36.26 -20.61 20.37
N GLU A 364 36.64 -20.83 19.12
CA GLU A 364 37.31 -19.83 18.29
C GLU A 364 36.39 -18.62 18.05
N ALA A 365 35.14 -18.85 17.66
CA ALA A 365 34.17 -17.76 17.40
C ALA A 365 33.87 -16.96 18.69
N PHE A 366 33.65 -17.60 19.84
CA PHE A 366 33.45 -16.89 21.11
C PHE A 366 34.69 -16.08 21.51
N GLN A 367 35.92 -16.61 21.27
CA GLN A 367 37.13 -15.85 21.51
C GLN A 367 37.22 -14.61 20.61
N MET A 368 36.86 -14.75 19.32
CA MET A 368 36.77 -13.62 18.38
C MET A 368 35.76 -12.57 18.84
N ALA A 369 34.61 -13.01 19.37
CA ALA A 369 33.58 -12.14 19.93
C ALA A 369 34.13 -11.30 21.11
N ILE A 370 34.84 -11.95 22.03
CA ILE A 370 35.42 -11.30 23.19
C ILE A 370 36.54 -10.32 22.78
N ASP A 371 37.39 -10.72 21.84
CA ASP A 371 38.51 -9.91 21.34
C ASP A 371 38.02 -8.67 20.59
N LYS A 372 36.92 -8.79 19.86
CA LYS A 372 36.27 -7.65 19.16
C LYS A 372 35.63 -6.71 20.17
N GLY A 373 35.00 -7.23 21.21
CA GLY A 373 34.43 -6.44 22.31
C GLY A 373 33.04 -5.87 22.03
N GLU A 374 32.61 -4.94 22.88
CA GLU A 374 31.28 -4.29 22.82
C GLU A 374 30.12 -5.29 22.78
N LEU A 375 30.28 -6.43 23.51
CA LEU A 375 29.27 -7.47 23.63
C LEU A 375 28.08 -7.02 24.46
N ASN A 376 26.87 -7.34 24.01
CA ASN A 376 25.64 -7.14 24.77
C ASN A 376 25.61 -7.97 26.06
N ASP A 377 26.09 -9.21 26.00
CA ASP A 377 26.24 -10.09 27.19
C ASP A 377 27.59 -10.80 27.19
N LYS A 378 28.62 -10.08 27.62
CA LYS A 378 29.98 -10.66 27.79
C LYS A 378 30.00 -11.85 28.74
N GLY A 379 29.12 -11.88 29.75
CA GLY A 379 29.07 -12.96 30.73
C GLY A 379 28.62 -14.27 30.09
N ASP A 380 27.58 -14.26 29.33
CA ASP A 380 27.08 -15.44 28.62
C ASP A 380 28.07 -15.91 27.56
N THR A 381 28.68 -15.01 26.77
CA THR A 381 29.72 -15.35 25.80
C THR A 381 30.90 -16.09 26.48
N LEU A 382 31.42 -15.57 27.61
CA LEU A 382 32.50 -16.22 28.38
C LEU A 382 32.07 -17.60 28.92
N MET A 383 30.82 -17.74 29.33
CA MET A 383 30.27 -19.00 29.80
C MET A 383 30.13 -20.04 28.71
N PHE A 384 29.73 -19.64 27.49
CA PHE A 384 29.68 -20.52 26.32
C PHE A 384 31.10 -20.92 25.87
N LEU A 385 32.05 -19.96 25.89
CA LEU A 385 33.48 -20.29 25.69
C LEU A 385 33.98 -21.34 26.70
N ALA A 386 33.68 -21.13 27.98
CA ALA A 386 34.08 -22.08 29.02
C ALA A 386 33.46 -23.47 28.83
N ARG A 387 32.21 -23.54 28.38
CA ARG A 387 31.54 -24.81 28.07
C ARG A 387 32.17 -25.50 26.87
N SER A 388 32.42 -24.76 25.78
CA SER A 388 33.06 -25.30 24.58
C SER A 388 34.45 -25.86 24.88
N LEU A 389 35.28 -25.13 25.65
CA LEU A 389 36.61 -25.57 26.03
C LEU A 389 36.58 -26.79 26.98
N LEU A 390 35.58 -26.89 27.86
CA LEU A 390 35.39 -28.06 28.71
C LEU A 390 35.08 -29.33 27.91
N GLU A 391 34.25 -29.24 26.89
CA GLU A 391 33.93 -30.37 25.99
C GLU A 391 35.13 -30.81 25.15
N LEU A 392 36.14 -29.95 25.00
CA LEU A 392 37.44 -30.26 24.36
C LEU A 392 38.48 -30.76 25.34
N ASP A 393 38.14 -31.04 26.60
CA ASP A 393 39.04 -31.39 27.69
C ASP A 393 40.09 -30.31 28.03
N ASP A 394 39.91 -29.04 27.52
CA ASP A 394 40.77 -27.92 27.92
C ASP A 394 40.27 -27.31 29.25
N PHE A 395 40.62 -27.99 30.36
CA PHE A 395 40.20 -27.57 31.70
C PHE A 395 40.81 -26.23 32.11
N GLU A 396 42.03 -25.90 31.65
CA GLU A 396 42.69 -24.64 32.01
C GLU A 396 42.06 -23.45 31.27
N GLY A 397 41.78 -23.59 29.98
CA GLY A 397 41.06 -22.60 29.19
C GLY A 397 39.64 -22.38 29.73
N ALA A 398 38.91 -23.46 30.00
CA ALA A 398 37.57 -23.42 30.58
C ALA A 398 37.53 -22.68 31.93
N LEU A 399 38.50 -22.97 32.82
CA LEU A 399 38.63 -22.27 34.09
C LEU A 399 38.98 -20.78 33.93
N SER A 400 39.81 -20.44 32.95
CA SER A 400 40.18 -19.05 32.67
C SER A 400 38.97 -18.23 32.24
N ALA A 401 38.18 -18.72 31.28
CA ALA A 401 36.96 -18.07 30.79
C ALA A 401 35.90 -17.94 31.90
N ALA A 402 35.68 -19.02 32.68
CA ALA A 402 34.71 -18.99 33.78
C ALA A 402 35.10 -18.02 34.90
N ARG A 403 36.42 -17.88 35.22
CA ARG A 403 36.90 -16.88 36.18
C ARG A 403 36.69 -15.46 35.65
N GLU A 404 36.99 -15.20 34.40
CA GLU A 404 36.73 -13.89 33.80
C GLU A 404 35.24 -13.53 33.88
N ALA A 405 34.33 -14.47 33.62
CA ALA A 405 32.89 -14.27 33.80
C ALA A 405 32.54 -13.97 35.27
N SER A 406 33.19 -14.65 36.23
CA SER A 406 32.93 -14.40 37.67
C SER A 406 33.46 -13.06 38.18
N ASP A 407 34.40 -12.46 37.46
CA ASP A 407 34.97 -11.14 37.80
C ASP A 407 34.16 -9.97 37.24
N LEU A 408 33.10 -10.24 36.43
CA LEU A 408 32.20 -9.22 35.93
C LEU A 408 31.35 -8.64 37.07
N ASN A 409 30.90 -7.40 36.87
CA ASN A 409 30.07 -6.69 37.86
C ASN A 409 28.59 -7.12 37.85
N ASP A 410 28.22 -8.10 37.04
CA ASP A 410 26.91 -8.69 37.02
C ASP A 410 26.74 -9.85 38.01
N GLU A 411 25.70 -9.82 38.84
CA GLU A 411 25.50 -10.81 39.91
C GLU A 411 25.06 -12.18 39.35
N ASP A 412 24.26 -12.20 38.30
CA ASP A 412 23.75 -13.44 37.72
C ASP A 412 24.85 -14.20 36.99
N SER A 413 25.65 -13.50 36.17
CA SER A 413 26.84 -14.06 35.52
C SER A 413 27.84 -14.61 36.53
N ARG A 414 28.11 -13.86 37.63
CA ARG A 414 29.04 -14.28 38.69
C ARG A 414 28.59 -15.56 39.37
N ASN A 415 27.34 -15.64 39.82
CA ASN A 415 26.82 -16.83 40.51
C ASN A 415 26.82 -18.07 39.61
N GLY A 416 26.49 -17.91 38.35
CA GLY A 416 26.58 -18.96 37.32
C GLY A 416 28.01 -19.44 37.14
N ALA A 417 28.97 -18.51 36.99
CA ALA A 417 30.38 -18.78 36.77
C ALA A 417 31.04 -19.47 37.99
N GLU A 418 30.79 -19.03 39.22
CA GLU A 418 31.35 -19.67 40.43
C GLU A 418 30.86 -21.14 40.56
N SER A 419 29.61 -21.38 40.27
CA SER A 419 29.07 -22.75 40.25
C SER A 419 29.72 -23.60 39.17
N TYR A 420 29.98 -23.03 38.00
CA TYR A 420 30.59 -23.72 36.87
C TYR A 420 32.10 -23.97 37.10
N ILE A 421 32.84 -23.03 37.69
CA ILE A 421 34.23 -23.23 38.15
C ILE A 421 34.34 -24.47 39.07
N THR A 422 33.39 -24.60 40.02
CA THR A 422 33.34 -25.77 40.90
C THR A 422 33.09 -27.05 40.10
N PHE A 423 32.23 -27.02 39.11
CA PHE A 423 31.93 -28.16 38.23
C PHE A 423 33.17 -28.57 37.40
N ILE A 424 33.88 -27.59 36.79
CA ILE A 424 35.09 -27.84 36.01
C ILE A 424 36.16 -28.49 36.89
N ASN A 425 36.45 -27.95 38.10
CA ASN A 425 37.44 -28.50 39.00
C ASN A 425 37.13 -29.96 39.41
N ASN A 426 35.87 -30.27 39.70
CA ASN A 426 35.45 -31.63 40.01
C ASN A 426 35.57 -32.57 38.80
N THR A 427 35.27 -32.10 37.60
CA THR A 427 35.39 -32.86 36.35
C THR A 427 36.86 -33.15 36.05
N LYS A 428 37.74 -32.13 36.17
CA LYS A 428 39.20 -32.27 36.03
C LYS A 428 39.77 -33.30 37.00
N ALA A 429 39.44 -33.19 38.31
CA ALA A 429 39.90 -34.13 39.30
C ALA A 429 39.50 -35.60 38.99
N ARG A 430 38.26 -35.79 38.47
CA ARG A 430 37.85 -37.13 37.99
C ARG A 430 38.64 -37.59 36.77
N PHE A 431 38.87 -36.70 35.84
CA PHE A 431 39.64 -36.97 34.62
C PHE A 431 41.08 -37.38 34.98
N ASP A 432 41.73 -36.62 35.86
CA ASP A 432 43.07 -36.88 36.31
C ASP A 432 43.22 -38.29 37.02
N ILE A 433 42.25 -38.64 37.90
CA ILE A 433 42.18 -39.97 38.52
C ILE A 433 42.00 -41.08 37.48
N LEU A 434 41.16 -40.87 36.48
CA LEU A 434 40.95 -41.87 35.42
C LEU A 434 42.18 -42.01 34.52
N ALA A 435 42.86 -40.92 34.20
CA ALA A 435 44.10 -40.92 33.45
C ALA A 435 45.23 -41.67 34.20
N GLU A 436 45.41 -41.41 35.53
CA GLU A 436 46.34 -42.10 36.36
C GLU A 436 46.07 -43.62 36.39
N ARG A 437 44.82 -44.02 36.64
CA ARG A 437 44.44 -45.45 36.65
C ARG A 437 44.64 -46.13 35.28
N ARG A 438 44.44 -45.41 34.20
CA ARG A 438 44.69 -45.90 32.84
C ARG A 438 46.20 -46.12 32.61
N GLN A 439 47.03 -45.19 33.09
CA GLN A 439 48.42 -45.31 32.97
C GLN A 439 48.95 -46.48 33.81
N ASP A 440 48.51 -46.61 35.06
CA ASP A 440 48.80 -47.75 35.92
C ASP A 440 48.45 -49.08 35.25
N ALA A 441 47.33 -49.17 34.58
CA ALA A 441 46.90 -50.38 33.85
C ALA A 441 47.82 -50.63 32.65
N ILE A 442 48.26 -49.62 31.92
CA ILE A 442 49.18 -49.77 30.78
C ILE A 442 50.54 -50.27 31.31
N ASP A 443 51.11 -49.65 32.34
CA ASP A 443 52.40 -50.01 32.94
C ASP A 443 52.35 -51.44 33.47
N PHE A 444 51.17 -51.87 34.05
CA PHE A 444 50.99 -53.24 34.48
C PHE A 444 51.08 -54.22 33.35
N TYR A 445 50.36 -54.00 32.23
CA TYR A 445 50.35 -54.88 31.06
C TYR A 445 51.68 -54.89 30.30
N GLU A 446 52.41 -53.79 30.31
CA GLU A 446 53.77 -53.73 29.76
C GLU A 446 54.72 -54.59 30.60
N THR A 447 54.57 -54.57 31.94
CA THR A 447 55.42 -55.31 32.87
C THR A 447 55.02 -56.81 32.87
N TYR A 448 53.73 -57.11 32.77
CA TYR A 448 53.20 -58.44 32.81
C TYR A 448 52.30 -58.69 31.61
N PRO A 449 52.91 -58.94 30.42
CA PRO A 449 52.09 -59.19 29.23
C PRO A 449 51.19 -60.45 29.37
N PRO A 450 50.01 -60.52 28.76
CA PRO A 450 49.16 -61.71 28.76
C PRO A 450 49.99 -62.91 28.28
N LEU A 451 49.73 -64.04 28.93
CA LEU A 451 50.29 -65.32 28.44
C LEU A 451 49.53 -65.73 27.21
N ASP A 452 50.23 -66.00 26.09
CA ASP A 452 49.61 -66.52 24.81
C ASP A 452 48.94 -67.86 25.04
#